data_f2719fbe6ff94be380abf8c090dc959a
#
_entry.id   f2719fbe6ff94be380abf8c090dc959a
#
_cell.length_a   1.000
_cell.length_b   1.000
_cell.length_c   1.000
_cell.angle_alpha   90.00
_cell.angle_beta   90.00
_cell.angle_gamma   90.00
#
_symmetry.space_group_name_H-M   'P 1'
#
loop_
_entity.id
_entity.type
_entity.pdbx_description
1 polymer ?
#
loop_
_entity_poly.entity_id
_entity_poly.type
_entity_poly.pdbx_seq_one_letter_code
_entity_poly.pdbx_strand_id
1 'polypeptide(L)'
;MLAQDMNNIINRSLQGLMGLAGVLVLVGCVTTSSGPVKNIDKDKALDTRIQLILSYIRQGNRDLARSSLSKAKAINAEDPRINNATALLYQLEGEPARAEEEFKKALRKDSDFAAAYNNYGVFLLSKERYEEALSQFQNAADNLDYDRRDMALTNLAYTAQRLGMQDKAKADFEQAIRLNPRSFSALVALAEIEFEQRNYANAKAYLDRAGRFNKPTAKALWLGIRLERVFGNQDKEASLALALKNLYPYSSEYLEYKRLLDE
;
A
#
# COMPACT_ATOMS: atom_id res chain seq x y z
N MET A 1 -14.07 -67.01 53.66
CA MET A 1 -13.33 -66.57 54.85
C MET A 1 -12.21 -65.60 54.53
N LEU A 2 -12.09 -65.08 53.27
CA LEU A 2 -11.07 -64.11 52.84
C LEU A 2 -11.64 -62.75 52.48
N ALA A 3 -13.00 -62.54 52.46
CA ALA A 3 -13.63 -61.28 52.08
C ALA A 3 -14.02 -60.44 53.33
N GLN A 4 -13.96 -60.99 54.53
CA GLN A 4 -14.29 -60.22 55.77
C GLN A 4 -13.05 -59.59 56.39
N ASP A 5 -11.87 -60.02 56.12
CA ASP A 5 -10.63 -59.49 56.69
C ASP A 5 -10.17 -58.24 55.93
N MET A 6 -10.53 -58.07 54.63
CA MET A 6 -10.17 -56.86 53.83
C MET A 6 -11.00 -55.63 54.17
N ASN A 7 -12.26 -55.79 54.61
CA ASN A 7 -13.09 -54.68 55.01
C ASN A 7 -12.70 -54.06 56.36
N ASN A 8 -12.08 -54.83 57.24
CA ASN A 8 -11.64 -54.34 58.56
C ASN A 8 -10.32 -53.57 58.51
N ILE A 9 -9.50 -53.80 57.47
CA ILE A 9 -8.25 -53.03 57.28
C ILE A 9 -8.53 -51.68 56.65
N ILE A 10 -9.51 -51.56 55.77
CA ILE A 10 -9.89 -50.28 55.11
C ILE A 10 -10.59 -49.31 56.12
N ASN A 11 -11.39 -49.83 57.04
CA ASN A 11 -12.08 -48.99 58.03
C ASN A 11 -11.20 -48.51 59.18
N ARG A 12 -10.03 -49.11 59.45
CA ARG A 12 -9.09 -48.64 60.47
C ARG A 12 -8.13 -47.57 59.97
N SER A 13 -7.94 -47.43 58.68
CA SER A 13 -7.10 -46.39 58.07
C SER A 13 -7.87 -45.05 57.84
N LEU A 14 -9.24 -45.07 57.87
CA LEU A 14 -10.04 -43.86 57.67
C LEU A 14 -10.37 -43.10 58.96
N GLN A 15 -10.10 -43.63 60.13
CA GLN A 15 -10.39 -42.97 61.41
C GLN A 15 -9.20 -42.24 62.06
N GLY A 16 -8.02 -42.29 61.40
CA GLY A 16 -6.78 -41.61 61.87
C GLY A 16 -6.46 -40.26 61.24
N LEU A 17 -7.29 -39.75 60.30
CA LEU A 17 -7.01 -38.51 59.54
C LEU A 17 -8.09 -37.42 59.67
N MET A 18 -8.83 -37.41 60.79
CA MET A 18 -9.72 -36.33 61.14
C MET A 18 -9.13 -35.51 62.32
N GLY A 19 -8.19 -34.65 62.02
CA GLY A 19 -7.64 -33.82 63.08
C GLY A 19 -6.47 -32.97 62.67
N LEU A 20 -6.58 -32.23 61.59
CA LEU A 20 -5.88 -30.92 61.31
C LEU A 20 -6.38 -30.33 60.01
N ALA A 21 -7.62 -29.87 59.98
CA ALA A 21 -8.05 -28.93 58.96
C ALA A 21 -7.44 -27.58 59.33
N GLY A 22 -6.16 -27.41 59.03
CA GLY A 22 -5.51 -26.10 59.01
C GLY A 22 -6.10 -25.31 57.87
N VAL A 23 -6.86 -24.27 58.21
CA VAL A 23 -7.35 -23.24 57.30
C VAL A 23 -6.11 -22.56 56.71
N LEU A 24 -5.63 -23.02 55.59
CA LEU A 24 -4.72 -22.28 54.73
C LEU A 24 -5.50 -21.14 54.09
N VAL A 25 -5.56 -19.99 54.78
CA VAL A 25 -5.91 -18.72 54.18
C VAL A 25 -4.80 -18.41 53.21
N LEU A 26 -5.00 -18.76 51.94
CA LEU A 26 -4.23 -18.25 50.83
C LEU A 26 -4.52 -16.73 50.74
N VAL A 27 -3.77 -15.94 51.52
CA VAL A 27 -3.63 -14.52 51.28
C VAL A 27 -2.89 -14.46 49.94
N GLY A 28 -3.66 -14.48 48.86
CA GLY A 28 -3.17 -14.12 47.55
C GLY A 28 -2.72 -12.67 47.62
N CYS A 29 -1.42 -12.46 47.81
CA CYS A 29 -0.84 -11.16 47.52
C CYS A 29 -1.12 -10.91 46.03
N VAL A 30 -2.22 -10.19 45.76
CA VAL A 30 -2.34 -9.46 44.50
C VAL A 30 -1.21 -8.43 44.51
N THR A 31 -0.04 -8.85 44.10
CA THR A 31 0.99 -7.90 43.69
C THR A 31 0.42 -7.16 42.49
N THR A 32 -0.30 -6.07 42.73
CA THR A 32 -0.43 -5.04 41.72
C THR A 32 0.99 -4.59 41.42
N SER A 33 1.58 -5.21 40.42
CA SER A 33 2.80 -4.72 39.82
C SER A 33 2.49 -3.35 39.22
N SER A 34 2.57 -2.33 40.05
CA SER A 34 2.76 -0.96 39.61
C SER A 34 4.22 -0.82 39.15
N GLY A 35 4.58 -1.64 38.13
CA GLY A 35 5.77 -1.33 37.34
C GLY A 35 5.59 0.11 36.84
N PRO A 36 6.68 0.89 36.67
CA PRO A 36 6.58 2.22 36.13
C PRO A 36 5.77 2.12 34.85
N VAL A 37 4.66 2.89 34.78
CA VAL A 37 3.84 3.01 33.56
C VAL A 37 4.86 3.36 32.48
N LYS A 38 5.13 2.37 31.58
CA LYS A 38 6.08 2.54 30.52
C LYS A 38 5.60 3.78 29.78
N ASN A 39 6.39 4.85 29.82
CA ASN A 39 6.02 6.11 29.20
C ASN A 39 5.79 5.77 27.73
N ILE A 40 4.52 5.57 27.35
CA ILE A 40 4.17 5.21 25.99
C ILE A 40 4.59 6.43 25.18
N ASP A 41 5.59 6.25 24.34
CA ASP A 41 5.97 7.24 23.34
C ASP A 41 4.74 7.50 22.49
N LYS A 42 4.09 8.63 22.75
CA LYS A 42 2.83 9.00 22.10
C LYS A 42 2.99 9.09 20.59
N ASP A 43 4.15 9.55 20.13
CA ASP A 43 4.42 9.68 18.71
C ASP A 43 4.50 8.29 18.06
N LYS A 44 5.24 7.37 18.68
CA LYS A 44 5.34 5.99 18.21
C LYS A 44 3.98 5.26 18.26
N ALA A 45 3.18 5.52 19.29
CA ALA A 45 1.83 4.98 19.39
C ALA A 45 0.93 5.53 18.28
N LEU A 46 1.04 6.82 17.97
CA LEU A 46 0.32 7.46 16.87
C LEU A 46 0.76 6.90 15.52
N ASP A 47 2.07 6.78 15.26
CA ASP A 47 2.61 6.19 14.03
C ASP A 47 2.04 4.80 13.79
N THR A 48 2.10 3.94 14.81
CA THR A 48 1.54 2.59 14.73
C THR A 48 0.06 2.61 14.38
N ARG A 49 -0.69 3.55 14.98
CA ARG A 49 -2.12 3.68 14.75
C ARG A 49 -2.43 4.18 13.33
N ILE A 50 -1.66 5.15 12.83
CA ILE A 50 -1.78 5.65 11.44
C ILE A 50 -1.51 4.53 10.44
N GLN A 51 -0.44 3.75 10.62
CA GLN A 51 -0.13 2.61 9.74
C GLN A 51 -1.27 1.58 9.73
N LEU A 52 -1.89 1.32 10.88
CA LEU A 52 -3.02 0.42 11.00
C LEU A 52 -4.26 0.95 10.25
N ILE A 53 -4.57 2.26 10.39
CA ILE A 53 -5.65 2.92 9.66
C ILE A 53 -5.43 2.77 8.14
N LEU A 54 -4.24 3.11 7.65
CA LEU A 54 -3.90 3.00 6.24
C LEU A 54 -3.99 1.55 5.72
N SER A 55 -3.64 0.58 6.57
CA SER A 55 -3.80 -0.85 6.25
C SER A 55 -5.27 -1.24 6.09
N TYR A 56 -6.13 -0.83 7.02
CA TYR A 56 -7.57 -1.11 6.93
C TYR A 56 -8.23 -0.41 5.73
N ILE A 57 -7.81 0.81 5.41
CA ILE A 57 -8.28 1.52 4.21
C ILE A 57 -7.90 0.74 2.95
N ARG A 58 -6.65 0.26 2.82
CA ARG A 58 -6.23 -0.58 1.68
C ARG A 58 -7.01 -1.90 1.56
N GLN A 59 -7.47 -2.45 2.67
CA GLN A 59 -8.30 -3.66 2.73
C GLN A 59 -9.79 -3.37 2.50
N GLY A 60 -10.19 -2.11 2.33
CA GLY A 60 -11.59 -1.70 2.21
C GLY A 60 -12.39 -1.79 3.52
N ASN A 61 -11.73 -2.02 4.66
CA ASN A 61 -12.38 -2.21 5.95
C ASN A 61 -12.65 -0.88 6.65
N ARG A 62 -13.80 -0.29 6.34
CA ARG A 62 -14.23 1.04 6.81
C ARG A 62 -14.38 1.11 8.33
N ASP A 63 -14.97 0.07 8.92
CA ASP A 63 -15.30 0.09 10.36
C ASP A 63 -14.06 0.01 11.23
N LEU A 64 -13.11 -0.87 10.87
CA LEU A 64 -11.83 -0.96 11.58
C LEU A 64 -10.96 0.29 11.36
N ALA A 65 -11.00 0.88 10.14
CA ALA A 65 -10.32 2.14 9.88
C ALA A 65 -10.89 3.27 10.75
N ARG A 66 -12.23 3.39 10.83
CA ARG A 66 -12.92 4.40 11.65
C ARG A 66 -12.65 4.23 13.15
N SER A 67 -12.73 2.98 13.65
CA SER A 67 -12.40 2.68 15.05
C SER A 67 -10.96 3.03 15.38
N SER A 68 -10.01 2.69 14.50
CA SER A 68 -8.59 3.01 14.69
C SER A 68 -8.34 4.52 14.61
N LEU A 69 -9.04 5.24 13.73
CA LEU A 69 -8.98 6.70 13.62
C LEU A 69 -9.46 7.39 14.90
N SER A 70 -10.56 6.92 15.51
CA SER A 70 -11.02 7.43 16.79
C SER A 70 -9.95 7.29 17.88
N LYS A 71 -9.28 6.13 17.94
CA LYS A 71 -8.18 5.89 18.89
C LYS A 71 -6.95 6.74 18.59
N ALA A 72 -6.63 7.01 17.32
CA ALA A 72 -5.56 7.90 16.94
C ALA A 72 -5.84 9.35 17.37
N LYS A 73 -7.07 9.83 17.14
CA LYS A 73 -7.53 11.17 17.61
C LYS A 73 -7.43 11.33 19.11
N ALA A 74 -7.66 10.27 19.90
CA ALA A 74 -7.49 10.31 21.36
C ALA A 74 -6.03 10.47 21.80
N ILE A 75 -5.05 10.12 20.94
CA ILE A 75 -3.63 10.33 21.21
C ILE A 75 -3.23 11.78 20.90
N ASN A 76 -3.52 12.25 19.69
CA ASN A 76 -3.26 13.62 19.24
C ASN A 76 -4.18 14.00 18.08
N ALA A 77 -5.29 14.69 18.37
CA ALA A 77 -6.27 15.10 17.36
C ALA A 77 -5.74 16.17 16.38
N GLU A 78 -4.71 16.92 16.80
CA GLU A 78 -4.16 18.02 16.00
C GLU A 78 -3.08 17.59 14.99
N ASP A 79 -2.63 16.36 15.05
CA ASP A 79 -1.63 15.85 14.11
C ASP A 79 -2.15 15.84 12.67
N PRO A 80 -1.42 16.44 11.69
CA PRO A 80 -1.86 16.52 10.29
C PRO A 80 -2.07 15.16 9.64
N ARG A 81 -1.36 14.12 10.10
CA ARG A 81 -1.52 12.73 9.63
C ARG A 81 -2.93 12.19 9.89
N ILE A 82 -3.60 12.67 10.95
CA ILE A 82 -5.00 12.33 11.26
C ILE A 82 -5.94 12.85 10.15
N ASN A 83 -5.74 14.10 9.73
CA ASN A 83 -6.55 14.68 8.65
C ASN A 83 -6.31 13.95 7.32
N ASN A 84 -5.06 13.66 6.97
CA ASN A 84 -4.74 12.88 5.78
C ASN A 84 -5.38 11.47 5.82
N ALA A 85 -5.30 10.75 6.94
CA ALA A 85 -5.93 9.44 7.09
C ALA A 85 -7.47 9.53 7.07
N THR A 86 -8.05 10.61 7.63
CA THR A 86 -9.49 10.88 7.57
C THR A 86 -9.95 11.13 6.13
N ALA A 87 -9.17 11.89 5.35
CA ALA A 87 -9.44 12.12 3.93
C ALA A 87 -9.48 10.82 3.13
N LEU A 88 -8.49 9.94 3.33
CA LEU A 88 -8.44 8.64 2.67
C LEU A 88 -9.61 7.74 3.08
N LEU A 89 -10.05 7.80 4.33
CA LEU A 89 -11.25 7.07 4.79
C LEU A 89 -12.52 7.61 4.11
N TYR A 90 -12.68 8.93 4.01
CA TYR A 90 -13.83 9.52 3.29
C TYR A 90 -13.81 9.19 1.79
N GLN A 91 -12.65 9.08 1.15
CA GLN A 91 -12.57 8.57 -0.22
C GLN A 91 -13.13 7.14 -0.31
N LEU A 92 -12.73 6.26 0.62
CA LEU A 92 -13.23 4.88 0.67
C LEU A 92 -14.74 4.81 0.93
N GLU A 93 -15.28 5.78 1.67
CA GLU A 93 -16.70 5.89 1.99
C GLU A 93 -17.54 6.52 0.87
N GLY A 94 -16.89 7.09 -0.17
CA GLY A 94 -17.58 7.76 -1.26
C GLY A 94 -18.03 9.18 -0.92
N GLU A 95 -17.34 9.85 0.01
CA GLU A 95 -17.62 11.21 0.51
C GLU A 95 -16.57 12.22 -0.01
N PRO A 96 -16.52 12.52 -1.34
CA PRO A 96 -15.41 13.26 -1.94
C PRO A 96 -15.26 14.69 -1.41
N ALA A 97 -16.34 15.38 -1.12
CA ALA A 97 -16.27 16.77 -0.61
C ALA A 97 -15.61 16.80 0.77
N ARG A 98 -15.94 15.84 1.63
CA ARG A 98 -15.35 15.70 2.97
C ARG A 98 -13.89 15.26 2.88
N ALA A 99 -13.56 14.37 1.95
CA ALA A 99 -12.18 13.96 1.71
C ALA A 99 -11.31 15.15 1.32
N GLU A 100 -11.76 15.97 0.38
CA GLU A 100 -11.01 17.16 -0.06
C GLU A 100 -10.80 18.18 1.07
N GLU A 101 -11.82 18.40 1.90
CA GLU A 101 -11.71 19.29 3.05
C GLU A 101 -10.62 18.82 4.02
N GLU A 102 -10.59 17.51 4.31
CA GLU A 102 -9.61 16.93 5.22
C GLU A 102 -8.19 16.94 4.65
N PHE A 103 -7.98 16.73 3.33
CA PHE A 103 -6.68 16.95 2.70
C PHE A 103 -6.20 18.39 2.86
N LYS A 104 -7.08 19.35 2.59
CA LYS A 104 -6.76 20.78 2.77
C LYS A 104 -6.46 21.12 4.24
N LYS A 105 -7.15 20.48 5.22
CA LYS A 105 -6.83 20.65 6.65
C LYS A 105 -5.44 20.09 6.96
N ALA A 106 -5.09 18.91 6.46
CA ALA A 106 -3.78 18.33 6.66
C ALA A 106 -2.66 19.28 6.20
N LEU A 107 -2.80 19.81 4.97
CA LEU A 107 -1.82 20.71 4.37
C LEU A 107 -1.77 22.10 5.00
N ARG A 108 -2.87 22.58 5.60
CA ARG A 108 -2.83 23.82 6.40
C ARG A 108 -2.10 23.66 7.72
N LYS A 109 -2.16 22.45 8.32
CA LYS A 109 -1.46 22.15 9.58
C LYS A 109 0.03 21.88 9.37
N ASP A 110 0.37 21.31 8.25
CA ASP A 110 1.75 21.01 7.86
C ASP A 110 1.90 21.21 6.35
N SER A 111 2.51 22.35 5.98
CA SER A 111 2.75 22.75 4.60
C SER A 111 3.86 21.92 3.92
N ASP A 112 4.62 21.13 4.66
CA ASP A 112 5.70 20.30 4.15
C ASP A 112 5.31 18.81 4.10
N PHE A 113 4.04 18.50 4.40
CA PHE A 113 3.55 17.12 4.47
C PHE A 113 3.44 16.48 3.07
N ALA A 114 4.57 16.03 2.52
CA ALA A 114 4.67 15.46 1.18
C ALA A 114 3.71 14.27 0.93
N ALA A 115 3.49 13.41 1.93
CA ALA A 115 2.56 12.30 1.78
C ALA A 115 1.10 12.77 1.60
N ALA A 116 0.69 13.86 2.26
CA ALA A 116 -0.64 14.46 2.06
C ALA A 116 -0.77 15.10 0.68
N TYR A 117 0.26 15.80 0.21
CA TYR A 117 0.31 16.31 -1.16
C TYR A 117 0.15 15.19 -2.18
N ASN A 118 0.92 14.12 -2.08
CA ASN A 118 0.80 12.99 -3.00
C ASN A 118 -0.60 12.35 -2.96
N ASN A 119 -1.17 12.14 -1.78
CA ASN A 119 -2.50 11.54 -1.64
C ASN A 119 -3.60 12.47 -2.19
N TYR A 120 -3.49 13.77 -1.94
CA TYR A 120 -4.41 14.76 -2.49
C TYR A 120 -4.30 14.85 -4.02
N GLY A 121 -3.09 14.78 -4.56
CA GLY A 121 -2.87 14.68 -6.00
C GLY A 121 -3.57 13.46 -6.62
N VAL A 122 -3.47 12.28 -5.99
CA VAL A 122 -4.18 11.06 -6.43
C VAL A 122 -5.70 11.25 -6.37
N PHE A 123 -6.20 11.90 -5.32
CA PHE A 123 -7.62 12.24 -5.23
C PHE A 123 -8.06 13.15 -6.39
N LEU A 124 -7.34 14.23 -6.65
CA LEU A 124 -7.64 15.19 -7.73
C LEU A 124 -7.57 14.51 -9.11
N LEU A 125 -6.58 13.64 -9.32
CA LEU A 125 -6.44 12.85 -10.53
C LEU A 125 -7.67 11.95 -10.78
N SER A 126 -8.23 11.35 -9.71
CA SER A 126 -9.46 10.56 -9.79
C SER A 126 -10.72 11.39 -10.13
N LYS A 127 -10.61 12.71 -10.03
CA LYS A 127 -11.65 13.70 -10.41
C LYS A 127 -11.33 14.40 -11.73
N GLU A 128 -10.32 13.94 -12.45
CA GLU A 128 -9.86 14.50 -13.73
C GLU A 128 -9.41 15.97 -13.61
N ARG A 129 -9.08 16.43 -12.39
CA ARG A 129 -8.55 17.76 -12.08
C ARG A 129 -7.03 17.76 -12.25
N TYR A 130 -6.59 17.61 -13.49
CA TYR A 130 -5.18 17.29 -13.83
C TYR A 130 -4.20 18.40 -13.43
N GLU A 131 -4.52 19.67 -13.67
CA GLU A 131 -3.64 20.80 -13.35
C GLU A 131 -3.43 20.93 -11.83
N GLU A 132 -4.51 20.74 -11.07
CA GLU A 132 -4.43 20.77 -9.63
C GLU A 132 -3.65 19.56 -9.09
N ALA A 133 -3.89 18.38 -9.66
CA ALA A 133 -3.13 17.18 -9.31
C ALA A 133 -1.63 17.35 -9.59
N LEU A 134 -1.28 17.93 -10.75
CA LEU A 134 0.10 18.22 -11.14
C LEU A 134 0.80 19.08 -10.07
N SER A 135 0.13 20.15 -9.61
CA SER A 135 0.66 21.03 -8.56
C SER A 135 0.90 20.27 -7.25
N GLN A 136 -0.05 19.42 -6.84
CA GLN A 136 0.13 18.65 -5.59
C GLN A 136 1.26 17.63 -5.71
N PHE A 137 1.37 16.92 -6.82
CA PHE A 137 2.46 15.98 -7.04
C PHE A 137 3.82 16.69 -7.13
N GLN A 138 3.87 17.89 -7.70
CA GLN A 138 5.09 18.69 -7.72
C GLN A 138 5.54 19.01 -6.30
N ASN A 139 4.64 19.53 -5.43
CA ASN A 139 4.96 19.81 -4.03
C ASN A 139 5.48 18.55 -3.29
N ALA A 140 4.87 17.38 -3.55
CA ALA A 140 5.36 16.12 -2.97
C ALA A 140 6.74 15.72 -3.51
N ALA A 141 7.00 15.94 -4.80
CA ALA A 141 8.26 15.58 -5.45
C ALA A 141 9.41 16.54 -5.09
N ASP A 142 9.10 17.78 -4.74
CA ASP A 142 10.10 18.79 -4.32
C ASP A 142 10.62 18.56 -2.91
N ASN A 143 9.86 17.84 -2.07
CA ASN A 143 10.32 17.46 -0.74
C ASN A 143 11.38 16.33 -0.84
N LEU A 144 12.64 16.68 -0.56
CA LEU A 144 13.79 15.76 -0.71
C LEU A 144 13.81 14.65 0.34
N ASP A 145 13.18 14.87 1.50
CA ASP A 145 13.11 13.92 2.62
C ASP A 145 11.92 12.96 2.50
N TYR A 146 11.13 13.07 1.43
CA TYR A 146 9.99 12.19 1.24
C TYR A 146 10.42 10.80 0.77
N ASP A 147 10.27 9.79 1.62
CA ASP A 147 10.67 8.39 1.36
C ASP A 147 10.09 7.81 0.07
N ARG A 148 8.91 8.31 -0.38
CA ARG A 148 8.23 7.83 -1.58
C ARG A 148 8.25 8.86 -2.71
N ARG A 149 9.32 9.64 -2.76
CA ARG A 149 9.51 10.68 -3.77
C ARG A 149 9.51 10.13 -5.19
N ASP A 150 10.02 8.91 -5.40
CA ASP A 150 9.95 8.19 -6.67
C ASP A 150 8.51 7.97 -7.16
N MET A 151 7.58 7.70 -6.22
CA MET A 151 6.16 7.58 -6.54
C MET A 151 5.52 8.92 -6.86
N ALA A 152 5.86 9.98 -6.11
CA ALA A 152 5.36 11.32 -6.40
C ALA A 152 5.79 11.78 -7.80
N LEU A 153 7.07 11.57 -8.17
CA LEU A 153 7.60 11.83 -9.51
C LEU A 153 6.89 10.99 -10.59
N THR A 154 6.62 9.72 -10.31
CA THR A 154 5.89 8.84 -11.23
C THR A 154 4.46 9.35 -11.46
N ASN A 155 3.75 9.75 -10.40
CA ASN A 155 2.41 10.32 -10.49
C ASN A 155 2.42 11.68 -11.21
N LEU A 156 3.41 12.53 -10.92
CA LEU A 156 3.65 13.79 -11.60
C LEU A 156 3.81 13.58 -13.10
N ALA A 157 4.66 12.64 -13.50
CA ALA A 157 4.93 12.31 -14.88
C ALA A 157 3.69 11.80 -15.63
N TYR A 158 2.92 10.89 -15.03
CA TYR A 158 1.64 10.45 -15.62
C TYR A 158 0.64 11.58 -15.78
N THR A 159 0.58 12.49 -14.80
CA THR A 159 -0.31 13.65 -14.87
C THR A 159 0.15 14.61 -15.96
N ALA A 160 1.46 14.84 -16.10
CA ALA A 160 2.06 15.62 -17.18
C ALA A 160 1.73 15.05 -18.56
N GLN A 161 1.79 13.71 -18.73
CA GLN A 161 1.36 13.04 -19.96
C GLN A 161 -0.12 13.33 -20.30
N ARG A 162 -1.00 13.28 -19.30
CA ARG A 162 -2.43 13.61 -19.49
C ARG A 162 -2.65 15.04 -19.96
N LEU A 163 -1.77 15.95 -19.57
CA LEU A 163 -1.76 17.35 -19.98
C LEU A 163 -0.98 17.62 -21.30
N GLY A 164 -0.49 16.56 -21.96
CA GLY A 164 0.30 16.69 -23.20
C GLY A 164 1.73 17.17 -23.00
N MET A 165 2.22 17.28 -21.76
CA MET A 165 3.56 17.78 -21.41
C MET A 165 4.61 16.66 -21.50
N GLN A 166 4.85 16.15 -22.72
CA GLN A 166 5.63 14.92 -22.95
C GLN A 166 7.08 15.01 -22.45
N ASP A 167 7.76 16.15 -22.70
CA ASP A 167 9.17 16.32 -22.30
C ASP A 167 9.31 16.34 -20.77
N LYS A 168 8.37 17.02 -20.07
CA LYS A 168 8.31 17.03 -18.61
C LYS A 168 8.06 15.61 -18.09
N ALA A 169 7.10 14.90 -18.65
CA ALA A 169 6.78 13.55 -18.23
C ALA A 169 7.98 12.62 -18.35
N LYS A 170 8.72 12.67 -19.47
CA LYS A 170 9.94 11.89 -19.67
C LYS A 170 10.98 12.20 -18.60
N ALA A 171 11.27 13.49 -18.37
CA ALA A 171 12.24 13.93 -17.39
C ALA A 171 11.89 13.47 -15.96
N ASP A 172 10.61 13.56 -15.57
CA ASP A 172 10.12 13.15 -14.25
C ASP A 172 10.18 11.61 -14.09
N PHE A 173 9.83 10.81 -15.11
CA PHE A 173 10.03 9.35 -15.09
C PHE A 173 11.50 8.97 -14.96
N GLU A 174 12.39 9.64 -15.70
CA GLU A 174 13.84 9.42 -15.59
C GLU A 174 14.34 9.74 -14.17
N GLN A 175 13.83 10.80 -13.55
CA GLN A 175 14.16 11.11 -12.17
C GLN A 175 13.62 10.05 -11.21
N ALA A 176 12.39 9.56 -11.43
CA ALA A 176 11.82 8.48 -10.63
C ALA A 176 12.66 7.20 -10.67
N ILE A 177 13.16 6.78 -11.86
CA ILE A 177 14.01 5.58 -11.98
C ILE A 177 15.45 5.81 -11.49
N ARG A 178 15.90 7.04 -11.33
CA ARG A 178 17.18 7.35 -10.63
C ARG A 178 17.04 7.10 -9.13
N LEU A 179 15.90 7.48 -8.53
CA LEU A 179 15.60 7.22 -7.12
C LEU A 179 15.26 5.76 -6.86
N ASN A 180 14.42 5.17 -7.70
CA ASN A 180 14.02 3.78 -7.60
C ASN A 180 14.26 3.03 -8.93
N PRO A 181 15.45 2.44 -9.10
CA PRO A 181 15.80 1.71 -10.32
C PRO A 181 14.89 0.53 -10.68
N ARG A 182 14.01 0.13 -9.76
CA ARG A 182 13.05 -0.99 -9.93
C ARG A 182 11.61 -0.50 -10.13
N SER A 183 11.37 0.80 -10.30
CA SER A 183 10.04 1.34 -10.56
C SER A 183 9.48 0.81 -11.86
N PHE A 184 8.68 -0.26 -11.77
CA PHE A 184 8.10 -0.92 -12.94
C PHE A 184 7.26 0.03 -13.79
N SER A 185 6.41 0.83 -13.16
CA SER A 185 5.51 1.77 -13.85
C SER A 185 6.29 2.84 -14.61
N ALA A 186 7.32 3.44 -14.00
CA ALA A 186 8.14 4.43 -14.66
C ALA A 186 8.97 3.83 -15.82
N LEU A 187 9.52 2.61 -15.63
CA LEU A 187 10.25 1.91 -16.68
C LEU A 187 9.38 1.57 -17.90
N VAL A 188 8.15 1.08 -17.67
CA VAL A 188 7.21 0.79 -18.76
C VAL A 188 6.77 2.08 -19.46
N ALA A 189 6.51 3.16 -18.71
CA ALA A 189 6.17 4.46 -19.29
C ALA A 189 7.30 5.03 -20.16
N LEU A 190 8.56 4.95 -19.69
CA LEU A 190 9.72 5.35 -20.49
C LEU A 190 9.87 4.48 -21.75
N ALA A 191 9.67 3.17 -21.62
CA ALA A 191 9.72 2.28 -22.78
C ALA A 191 8.66 2.67 -23.83
N GLU A 192 7.47 3.06 -23.41
CA GLU A 192 6.41 3.52 -24.30
C GLU A 192 6.75 4.84 -24.99
N ILE A 193 7.24 5.82 -24.22
CA ILE A 193 7.70 7.11 -24.76
C ILE A 193 8.80 6.89 -25.82
N GLU A 194 9.81 6.07 -25.52
CA GLU A 194 10.89 5.76 -26.45
C GLU A 194 10.38 5.02 -27.71
N PHE A 195 9.38 4.14 -27.54
CA PHE A 195 8.76 3.44 -28.67
C PHE A 195 8.04 4.43 -29.60
N GLU A 196 7.26 5.36 -29.05
CA GLU A 196 6.55 6.38 -29.82
C GLU A 196 7.53 7.33 -30.55
N GLN A 197 8.68 7.61 -29.93
CA GLN A 197 9.78 8.35 -30.54
C GLN A 197 10.59 7.52 -31.54
N ARG A 198 10.22 6.26 -31.81
CA ARG A 198 10.94 5.29 -32.67
C ARG A 198 12.34 4.93 -32.18
N ASN A 199 12.66 5.20 -30.93
CA ASN A 199 13.91 4.82 -30.26
C ASN A 199 13.81 3.37 -29.73
N TYR A 200 13.58 2.42 -30.63
CA TYR A 200 13.21 1.04 -30.29
C TYR A 200 14.24 0.31 -29.43
N ALA A 201 15.53 0.61 -29.58
CA ALA A 201 16.58 0.04 -28.75
C ALA A 201 16.47 0.46 -27.29
N ASN A 202 16.22 1.76 -27.03
CA ASN A 202 15.99 2.29 -25.69
C ASN A 202 14.68 1.76 -25.09
N ALA A 203 13.60 1.74 -25.89
CA ALA A 203 12.33 1.18 -25.48
C ALA A 203 12.48 -0.27 -24.99
N LYS A 204 13.22 -1.09 -25.76
CA LYS A 204 13.50 -2.47 -25.38
C LYS A 204 14.33 -2.56 -24.10
N ALA A 205 15.37 -1.74 -23.96
CA ALA A 205 16.22 -1.73 -22.76
C ALA A 205 15.42 -1.42 -21.48
N TYR A 206 14.51 -0.43 -21.53
CA TYR A 206 13.63 -0.11 -20.40
C TYR A 206 12.64 -1.23 -20.10
N LEU A 207 12.03 -1.82 -21.14
CA LEU A 207 11.07 -2.91 -20.99
C LEU A 207 11.71 -4.19 -20.43
N ASP A 208 12.88 -4.57 -20.93
CA ASP A 208 13.66 -5.71 -20.43
C ASP A 208 14.07 -5.50 -18.96
N ARG A 209 14.42 -4.27 -18.59
CA ARG A 209 14.72 -3.91 -17.21
C ARG A 209 13.49 -4.04 -16.32
N ALA A 210 12.31 -3.58 -16.76
CA ALA A 210 11.05 -3.71 -16.03
C ALA A 210 10.71 -5.18 -15.77
N GLY A 211 10.87 -6.05 -16.77
CA GLY A 211 10.57 -7.49 -16.69
C GLY A 211 11.41 -8.29 -15.72
N ARG A 212 12.58 -7.78 -15.29
CA ARG A 212 13.46 -8.46 -14.32
C ARG A 212 12.89 -8.51 -12.90
N PHE A 213 12.00 -7.61 -12.57
CA PHE A 213 11.57 -7.39 -11.17
C PHE A 213 10.09 -7.67 -10.93
N ASN A 214 9.29 -7.71 -11.97
CA ASN A 214 7.83 -7.80 -11.84
C ASN A 214 7.23 -8.71 -12.91
N LYS A 215 6.06 -9.28 -12.60
CA LYS A 215 5.23 -9.93 -13.61
C LYS A 215 4.78 -8.87 -14.63
N PRO A 216 4.83 -9.16 -15.92
CA PRO A 216 4.43 -8.23 -16.96
C PRO A 216 2.93 -7.91 -16.85
N THR A 217 2.57 -6.65 -17.05
CA THR A 217 1.18 -6.21 -17.23
C THR A 217 0.75 -6.42 -18.70
N ALA A 218 -0.55 -6.35 -18.98
CA ALA A 218 -1.07 -6.41 -20.35
C ALA A 218 -0.39 -5.36 -21.24
N LYS A 219 -0.24 -4.13 -20.74
CA LYS A 219 0.42 -3.01 -21.42
C LYS A 219 1.90 -3.33 -21.73
N ALA A 220 2.64 -3.89 -20.78
CA ALA A 220 4.04 -4.26 -20.99
C ALA A 220 4.20 -5.40 -22.01
N LEU A 221 3.31 -6.41 -21.97
CA LEU A 221 3.30 -7.50 -22.95
C LEU A 221 2.97 -6.97 -24.35
N TRP A 222 1.98 -6.10 -24.45
CA TRP A 222 1.61 -5.49 -25.73
C TRP A 222 2.74 -4.64 -26.32
N LEU A 223 3.38 -3.82 -25.52
CA LEU A 223 4.55 -3.08 -25.97
C LEU A 223 5.69 -4.01 -26.41
N GLY A 224 5.92 -5.11 -25.69
CA GLY A 224 6.88 -6.14 -26.04
C GLY A 224 6.57 -6.79 -27.40
N ILE A 225 5.31 -7.16 -27.65
CA ILE A 225 4.86 -7.71 -28.95
C ILE A 225 5.18 -6.73 -30.09
N ARG A 226 4.83 -5.46 -29.92
CA ARG A 226 5.09 -4.41 -30.92
C ARG A 226 6.60 -4.22 -31.19
N LEU A 227 7.42 -4.26 -30.13
CA LEU A 227 8.89 -4.17 -30.25
C LEU A 227 9.48 -5.38 -30.96
N GLU A 228 9.09 -6.61 -30.58
CA GLU A 228 9.64 -7.82 -31.24
C GLU A 228 9.21 -7.90 -32.69
N ARG A 229 8.01 -7.41 -33.05
CA ARG A 229 7.56 -7.26 -34.44
C ARG A 229 8.47 -6.29 -35.22
N VAL A 230 8.81 -5.13 -34.65
CA VAL A 230 9.74 -4.17 -35.28
C VAL A 230 11.12 -4.78 -35.50
N PHE A 231 11.60 -5.64 -34.59
CA PHE A 231 12.87 -6.33 -34.71
C PHE A 231 12.81 -7.61 -35.56
N GLY A 232 11.63 -8.03 -36.03
CA GLY A 232 11.45 -9.25 -36.83
C GLY A 232 11.58 -10.55 -36.00
N ASN A 233 11.47 -10.50 -34.68
CA ASN A 233 11.65 -11.66 -33.79
C ASN A 233 10.33 -12.42 -33.60
N GLN A 234 9.89 -13.16 -34.63
CA GLN A 234 8.59 -13.84 -34.66
C GLN A 234 8.36 -14.80 -33.48
N ASP A 235 9.36 -15.57 -33.07
CA ASP A 235 9.25 -16.52 -31.96
C ASP A 235 8.96 -15.82 -30.62
N LYS A 236 9.63 -14.69 -30.35
CA LYS A 236 9.39 -13.89 -29.15
C LYS A 236 8.06 -13.16 -29.20
N GLU A 237 7.70 -12.63 -30.37
CA GLU A 237 6.38 -12.02 -30.59
C GLU A 237 5.27 -13.02 -30.27
N ALA A 238 5.33 -14.24 -30.81
CA ALA A 238 4.37 -15.30 -30.58
C ALA A 238 4.31 -15.72 -29.09
N SER A 239 5.46 -15.81 -28.43
CA SER A 239 5.55 -16.14 -27.00
C SER A 239 4.88 -15.07 -26.12
N LEU A 240 5.14 -13.79 -26.39
CA LEU A 240 4.52 -12.67 -25.67
C LEU A 240 3.01 -12.58 -25.94
N ALA A 241 2.58 -12.86 -27.18
CA ALA A 241 1.18 -12.90 -27.55
C ALA A 241 0.43 -14.03 -26.82
N LEU A 242 1.04 -15.20 -26.70
CA LEU A 242 0.50 -16.30 -25.91
C LEU A 242 0.38 -15.92 -24.41
N ALA A 243 1.39 -15.25 -23.88
CA ALA A 243 1.37 -14.76 -22.51
C ALA A 243 0.25 -13.72 -22.30
N LEU A 244 0.08 -12.78 -23.24
CA LEU A 244 -1.00 -11.78 -23.20
C LEU A 244 -2.38 -12.45 -23.23
N LYS A 245 -2.58 -13.41 -24.13
CA LYS A 245 -3.82 -14.21 -24.23
C LYS A 245 -4.14 -14.93 -22.93
N ASN A 246 -3.17 -15.60 -22.33
CA ASN A 246 -3.38 -16.47 -21.17
C ASN A 246 -3.56 -15.67 -19.88
N LEU A 247 -2.81 -14.58 -19.70
CA LEU A 247 -2.85 -13.79 -18.46
C LEU A 247 -3.91 -12.69 -18.49
N TYR A 248 -4.21 -12.15 -19.67
CA TYR A 248 -5.07 -10.98 -19.82
C TYR A 248 -6.05 -11.12 -21.01
N PRO A 249 -6.87 -12.21 -21.06
CA PRO A 249 -7.72 -12.53 -22.23
C PRO A 249 -8.80 -11.49 -22.55
N TYR A 250 -9.13 -10.63 -21.57
CA TYR A 250 -10.17 -9.59 -21.72
C TYR A 250 -9.60 -8.17 -21.71
N SER A 251 -8.26 -8.00 -21.75
CA SER A 251 -7.67 -6.67 -21.78
C SER A 251 -7.86 -6.00 -23.14
N SER A 252 -7.86 -4.66 -23.12
CA SER A 252 -7.90 -3.83 -24.33
C SER A 252 -6.73 -4.15 -25.25
N GLU A 253 -5.57 -4.43 -24.69
CA GLU A 253 -4.35 -4.76 -25.42
C GLU A 253 -4.45 -6.10 -26.17
N TYR A 254 -5.10 -7.10 -25.55
CA TYR A 254 -5.32 -8.36 -26.27
C TYR A 254 -6.40 -8.22 -27.36
N LEU A 255 -7.43 -7.41 -27.14
CA LEU A 255 -8.40 -7.12 -28.17
C LEU A 255 -7.80 -6.36 -29.35
N GLU A 256 -6.89 -5.42 -29.08
CA GLU A 256 -6.14 -4.71 -30.11
C GLU A 256 -5.20 -5.65 -30.89
N TYR A 257 -4.49 -6.53 -30.19
CA TYR A 257 -3.65 -7.55 -30.82
C TYR A 257 -4.45 -8.44 -31.78
N LYS A 258 -5.65 -8.91 -31.38
CA LYS A 258 -6.51 -9.72 -32.25
C LYS A 258 -6.93 -8.96 -33.51
N ARG A 259 -7.28 -7.70 -33.36
CA ARG A 259 -7.68 -6.84 -34.48
C ARG A 259 -6.59 -6.73 -35.54
N LEU A 260 -5.34 -6.62 -35.08
CA LEU A 260 -4.17 -6.59 -36.00
C LEU A 260 -3.82 -7.94 -36.68
N LEU A 261 -4.41 -9.05 -36.22
CA LEU A 261 -4.28 -10.35 -36.90
C LEU A 261 -5.35 -10.57 -37.98
N ASP A 262 -6.46 -9.87 -37.87
CA ASP A 262 -7.60 -9.98 -38.80
C ASP A 262 -7.45 -9.00 -40.00
N GLU A 263 -6.46 -8.07 -39.95
CA GLU A 263 -6.08 -7.15 -41.02
C GLU A 263 -4.99 -7.73 -41.95
#